data_ce4b76b23fae7a1cd21453a590320e69
#
_entry.id   ce4b76b23fae7a1cd21453a590320e69
#
_cell.length_a   1.000
_cell.length_b   1.000
_cell.length_c   1.000
_cell.angle_alpha   90.00
_cell.angle_beta   90.00
_cell.angle_gamma   90.00
#
_symmetry.space_group_name_H-M   'P 1'
#
loop_
_entity.id
_entity.type
_entity.pdbx_description
1 polymer ?
#
loop_
_entity_poly.entity_id
_entity_poly.type
_entity_poly.pdbx_seq_one_letter_code
_entity_poly.pdbx_strand_id
1 'polypeptide(L)'
;MAENLSDKVREYVKQIQGRTIDVAKLRTELKIDPSSPAWEGIRVIIHRLVEEKILKPSGNQDGIYKVITQVKPVRVFLPGRERRPPFDLKFPRDYDKGLQMEFSNDIVIREGDLITLGGVKSKGKTTVCLNFLAENIDLNPVLMGNEYTTLIDGEYVPSPRFIDRLDKMSKWVNWVDDEGMDKFTLLPIREDYAEHIVKNKINIIDWINLEANQLYDIGKVLEDIKAQLGRGVAIVALQKGELSEGARGGQFVRDFSDVELLLDGFSDNSDDILLTVKGAKEKTAPILGKTYAYSIVDSGTKIVNFRQVIKCPECYGKKYKNGQPCDTCRKTGWKDNEPF
;
A
#
# COMPACT_ATOMS: atom_id res chain seq x y z
N MET A 1 19.00 -28.06 38.12
CA MET A 1 20.24 -27.36 37.70
C MET A 1 19.91 -25.87 37.64
N ALA A 2 20.67 -25.01 38.33
CA ALA A 2 20.44 -23.55 38.26
C ALA A 2 20.79 -23.08 36.84
N GLU A 3 19.83 -22.50 36.18
CA GLU A 3 19.99 -21.92 34.85
C GLU A 3 21.08 -20.86 34.87
N ASN A 4 22.07 -20.98 34.02
CA ASN A 4 23.20 -20.04 33.99
C ASN A 4 22.69 -18.65 33.58
N LEU A 5 23.10 -17.60 34.31
CA LEU A 5 22.72 -16.22 34.01
C LEU A 5 22.98 -15.83 32.54
N SER A 6 24.08 -16.33 31.97
CA SER A 6 24.39 -16.10 30.55
C SER A 6 23.32 -16.66 29.63
N ASP A 7 22.77 -17.83 29.94
CA ASP A 7 21.75 -18.46 29.11
C ASP A 7 20.43 -17.71 29.21
N LYS A 8 20.05 -17.24 30.40
CA LYS A 8 18.85 -16.40 30.60
C LYS A 8 18.92 -15.09 29.81
N VAL A 9 20.06 -14.40 29.88
CA VAL A 9 20.25 -13.14 29.11
C VAL A 9 20.21 -13.42 27.63
N ARG A 10 20.86 -14.47 27.14
CA ARG A 10 20.86 -14.84 25.72
C ARG A 10 19.47 -15.21 25.22
N GLU A 11 18.70 -15.93 26.02
CA GLU A 11 17.33 -16.31 25.65
C GLU A 11 16.39 -15.11 25.59
N TYR A 12 16.49 -14.22 26.58
CA TYR A 12 15.77 -12.95 26.55
C TYR A 12 16.14 -12.12 25.30
N VAL A 13 17.42 -11.97 25.00
CA VAL A 13 17.88 -11.24 23.81
C VAL A 13 17.33 -11.84 22.52
N LYS A 14 17.22 -13.17 22.41
CA LYS A 14 16.63 -13.83 21.25
C LYS A 14 15.15 -13.50 21.06
N GLN A 15 14.41 -13.30 22.13
CA GLN A 15 12.97 -13.00 22.07
C GLN A 15 12.67 -11.56 21.60
N ILE A 16 13.62 -10.63 21.81
CA ILE A 16 13.43 -9.20 21.55
C ILE A 16 14.28 -8.68 20.37
N GLN A 17 14.51 -9.51 19.36
CA GLN A 17 15.29 -9.11 18.18
C GLN A 17 14.77 -7.82 17.55
N GLY A 18 15.70 -6.94 17.16
CA GLY A 18 15.40 -5.64 16.57
C GLY A 18 15.03 -4.53 17.58
N ARG A 19 14.73 -4.88 18.84
CA ARG A 19 14.37 -3.93 19.91
C ARG A 19 15.61 -3.42 20.64
N THR A 20 15.42 -2.42 21.48
CA THR A 20 16.46 -1.89 22.39
C THR A 20 16.34 -2.54 23.77
N ILE A 21 17.50 -2.80 24.37
CA ILE A 21 17.65 -3.26 25.76
C ILE A 21 18.22 -2.11 26.56
N ASP A 22 17.60 -1.83 27.69
CA ASP A 22 18.14 -1.02 28.76
C ASP A 22 18.70 -1.98 29.83
N VAL A 23 19.99 -1.95 30.07
CA VAL A 23 20.66 -2.87 31.01
C VAL A 23 20.12 -2.71 32.44
N ALA A 24 19.67 -1.50 32.82
CA ALA A 24 19.07 -1.27 34.13
C ALA A 24 17.69 -1.94 34.25
N LYS A 25 16.89 -1.92 33.19
CA LYS A 25 15.59 -2.60 33.13
C LYS A 25 15.74 -4.12 33.01
N LEU A 26 16.74 -4.59 32.28
CA LEU A 26 17.02 -6.02 32.11
C LEU A 26 17.13 -6.75 33.45
N ARG A 27 17.71 -6.12 34.47
CA ARG A 27 17.80 -6.68 35.83
C ARG A 27 16.40 -6.96 36.42
N THR A 28 15.49 -6.01 36.26
CA THR A 28 14.12 -6.14 36.79
C THR A 28 13.36 -7.23 36.03
N GLU A 29 13.50 -7.29 34.73
CA GLU A 29 12.83 -8.27 33.88
C GLU A 29 13.32 -9.70 34.12
N LEU A 30 14.62 -9.88 34.34
CA LEU A 30 15.24 -11.16 34.70
C LEU A 30 15.11 -11.51 36.20
N LYS A 31 14.47 -10.64 37.01
CA LYS A 31 14.27 -10.79 38.46
C LYS A 31 15.59 -11.06 39.22
N ILE A 32 16.63 -10.32 38.92
CA ILE A 32 17.93 -10.44 39.55
C ILE A 32 18.01 -9.51 40.75
N ASP A 33 18.38 -10.09 41.91
CA ASP A 33 18.56 -9.34 43.14
C ASP A 33 19.63 -8.24 42.98
N PRO A 34 19.33 -6.96 43.34
CA PRO A 34 20.28 -5.87 43.26
C PRO A 34 21.57 -6.06 44.05
N SER A 35 21.52 -6.80 45.12
CA SER A 35 22.66 -7.08 46.01
C SER A 35 23.51 -8.26 45.55
N SER A 36 23.06 -8.97 44.51
CA SER A 36 23.75 -10.14 44.01
C SER A 36 24.98 -9.80 43.14
N PRO A 37 26.11 -10.49 43.28
CA PRO A 37 27.26 -10.40 42.38
C PRO A 37 26.90 -10.68 40.90
N ALA A 38 25.73 -11.29 40.65
CA ALA A 38 25.20 -11.53 39.32
C ALA A 38 25.03 -10.25 38.46
N TRP A 39 24.90 -9.07 39.09
CA TRP A 39 24.82 -7.80 38.38
C TRP A 39 26.11 -7.46 37.60
N GLU A 40 27.29 -7.67 38.22
CA GLU A 40 28.58 -7.50 37.52
C GLU A 40 28.70 -8.47 36.34
N GLY A 41 28.18 -9.68 36.52
CA GLY A 41 28.11 -10.70 35.46
C GLY A 41 27.31 -10.24 34.24
N ILE A 42 26.23 -9.48 34.42
CA ILE A 42 25.42 -8.97 33.30
C ILE A 42 26.25 -8.05 32.39
N ARG A 43 27.02 -7.13 32.96
CA ARG A 43 27.90 -6.24 32.17
C ARG A 43 28.91 -7.02 31.31
N VAL A 44 29.49 -8.05 31.86
CA VAL A 44 30.43 -8.94 31.14
C VAL A 44 29.70 -9.68 30.03
N ILE A 45 28.47 -10.17 30.28
CA ILE A 45 27.70 -10.87 29.28
C ILE A 45 27.29 -9.91 28.15
N ILE A 46 26.83 -8.70 28.48
CA ILE A 46 26.49 -7.67 27.48
C ILE A 46 27.71 -7.33 26.61
N HIS A 47 28.89 -7.13 27.23
CA HIS A 47 30.12 -6.87 26.47
C HIS A 47 30.42 -8.00 25.49
N ARG A 48 30.33 -9.26 25.92
CA ARG A 48 30.52 -10.43 25.04
C ARG A 48 29.50 -10.46 23.90
N LEU A 49 28.20 -10.14 24.18
CA LEU A 49 27.17 -10.07 23.15
C LEU A 49 27.43 -8.95 22.13
N VAL A 50 28.10 -7.87 22.53
CA VAL A 50 28.57 -6.82 21.61
C VAL A 50 29.73 -7.32 20.74
N GLU A 51 30.68 -7.99 21.33
CA GLU A 51 31.80 -8.61 20.57
C GLU A 51 31.31 -9.68 19.59
N GLU A 52 30.33 -10.48 19.99
CA GLU A 52 29.68 -11.48 19.15
C GLU A 52 28.73 -10.85 18.09
N LYS A 53 28.60 -9.53 18.03
CA LYS A 53 27.70 -8.79 17.13
C LYS A 53 26.23 -9.19 17.26
N ILE A 54 25.83 -9.58 18.46
CA ILE A 54 24.42 -9.83 18.81
C ILE A 54 23.76 -8.54 19.31
N LEU A 55 24.54 -7.69 19.98
CA LEU A 55 24.15 -6.36 20.43
C LEU A 55 25.02 -5.28 19.78
N LYS A 56 24.49 -4.08 19.66
CA LYS A 56 25.24 -2.87 19.35
C LYS A 56 24.79 -1.73 20.25
N PRO A 57 25.72 -0.83 20.69
CA PRO A 57 25.34 0.38 21.39
C PRO A 57 24.26 1.16 20.62
N SER A 58 23.24 1.66 21.32
CA SER A 58 22.15 2.43 20.72
C SER A 58 22.23 3.87 21.17
N GLY A 59 22.75 4.74 20.30
CA GLY A 59 22.82 6.17 20.56
C GLY A 59 23.90 6.60 21.56
N ASN A 60 23.70 7.82 22.14
CA ASN A 60 24.64 8.47 23.05
C ASN A 60 24.39 8.16 24.54
N GLN A 61 23.58 7.15 24.85
CA GLN A 61 23.26 6.78 26.23
C GLN A 61 23.96 5.48 26.61
N ASP A 62 24.74 5.52 27.69
CA ASP A 62 25.37 4.33 28.27
C ASP A 62 24.30 3.36 28.79
N GLY A 63 24.54 2.07 28.59
CA GLY A 63 23.66 1.01 29.04
C GLY A 63 22.46 0.69 28.14
N ILE A 64 22.31 1.40 27.00
CA ILE A 64 21.27 1.09 26.01
C ILE A 64 21.90 0.42 24.78
N TYR A 65 21.39 -0.75 24.44
CA TYR A 65 21.88 -1.55 23.32
C TYR A 65 20.71 -1.94 22.40
N LYS A 66 20.95 -1.95 21.10
CA LYS A 66 20.03 -2.51 20.11
C LYS A 66 20.39 -3.98 19.87
N VAL A 67 19.39 -4.85 19.95
CA VAL A 67 19.53 -6.25 19.55
C VAL A 67 19.61 -6.31 18.03
N ILE A 68 20.69 -6.89 17.51
CA ILE A 68 20.89 -7.03 16.07
C ILE A 68 20.04 -8.20 15.59
N THR A 69 19.15 -7.93 14.64
CA THR A 69 18.38 -8.98 13.98
C THR A 69 19.34 -9.89 13.21
N GLN A 70 19.37 -11.16 13.58
CA GLN A 70 20.18 -12.14 12.87
C GLN A 70 19.55 -12.51 11.54
N VAL A 71 20.20 -12.13 10.45
CA VAL A 71 19.77 -12.48 9.10
C VAL A 71 20.47 -13.77 8.66
N LYS A 72 19.66 -14.79 8.32
CA LYS A 72 20.19 -16.03 7.76
C LYS A 72 20.34 -15.90 6.25
N PRO A 73 21.46 -16.34 5.65
CA PRO A 73 21.59 -16.39 4.20
C PRO A 73 20.50 -17.24 3.57
N VAL A 74 19.92 -16.74 2.50
CA VAL A 74 18.89 -17.46 1.74
C VAL A 74 19.55 -18.13 0.53
N ARG A 75 19.31 -19.43 0.34
CA ARG A 75 19.74 -20.13 -0.86
C ARG A 75 18.89 -19.69 -2.04
N VAL A 76 19.54 -19.18 -3.08
CA VAL A 76 18.86 -18.69 -4.30
C VAL A 76 18.58 -19.83 -5.27
N PHE A 77 19.54 -20.72 -5.47
CA PHE A 77 19.43 -21.85 -6.40
C PHE A 77 19.14 -23.13 -5.62
N LEU A 78 17.88 -23.51 -5.57
CA LEU A 78 17.44 -24.77 -4.97
C LEU A 78 17.04 -25.75 -6.07
N PRO A 79 17.50 -27.02 -6.03
CA PRO A 79 17.00 -28.05 -6.92
C PRO A 79 15.47 -28.20 -6.73
N GLY A 80 14.73 -28.26 -7.83
CA GLY A 80 13.26 -28.42 -7.79
C GLY A 80 12.50 -27.14 -7.44
N ARG A 81 13.14 -25.97 -7.44
CA ARG A 81 12.45 -24.69 -7.22
C ARG A 81 11.44 -24.44 -8.33
N GLU A 82 10.18 -24.46 -7.98
CA GLU A 82 9.10 -24.08 -8.91
C GLU A 82 9.17 -22.57 -9.22
N ARG A 83 9.02 -22.23 -10.49
CA ARG A 83 8.77 -20.84 -10.91
C ARG A 83 7.32 -20.51 -10.60
N ARG A 84 7.11 -19.55 -9.73
CA ARG A 84 5.77 -19.06 -9.43
C ARG A 84 5.27 -18.20 -10.58
N PRO A 85 4.01 -18.39 -11.01
CA PRO A 85 3.39 -17.53 -12.00
C PRO A 85 3.22 -16.10 -11.44
N PRO A 86 2.91 -15.12 -12.31
CA PRO A 86 2.41 -13.82 -11.86
C PRO A 86 1.22 -13.99 -10.92
N PHE A 87 1.04 -13.03 -10.01
CA PHE A 87 -0.15 -12.96 -9.18
C PHE A 87 -1.34 -12.55 -10.07
N ASP A 88 -2.42 -13.31 -10.05
CA ASP A 88 -3.62 -13.07 -10.86
C ASP A 88 -4.48 -11.96 -10.23
N LEU A 89 -3.97 -10.72 -10.28
CA LEU A 89 -4.70 -9.54 -9.85
C LEU A 89 -5.50 -8.99 -11.03
N LYS A 90 -6.81 -8.95 -10.89
CA LYS A 90 -7.69 -8.33 -11.87
C LYS A 90 -7.77 -6.82 -11.59
N PHE A 91 -7.43 -6.03 -12.61
CA PHE A 91 -7.60 -4.58 -12.57
C PHE A 91 -9.08 -4.20 -12.82
N PRO A 92 -9.49 -2.98 -12.41
CA PRO A 92 -10.82 -2.47 -12.75
C PRO A 92 -11.11 -2.56 -14.25
N ARG A 93 -12.38 -2.77 -14.60
CA ARG A 93 -12.82 -2.85 -16.00
C ARG A 93 -13.51 -1.57 -16.48
N ASP A 94 -13.48 -1.35 -17.77
CA ASP A 94 -14.43 -0.50 -18.48
C ASP A 94 -15.74 -1.28 -18.63
N TYR A 95 -16.81 -0.83 -17.95
CA TYR A 95 -18.09 -1.56 -17.95
C TYR A 95 -18.79 -1.53 -19.30
N ASP A 96 -18.58 -0.49 -20.12
CA ASP A 96 -19.18 -0.40 -21.45
C ASP A 96 -18.53 -1.39 -22.43
N LYS A 97 -17.22 -1.61 -22.28
CA LYS A 97 -16.45 -2.53 -23.12
C LYS A 97 -16.38 -3.94 -22.54
N GLY A 98 -16.65 -4.12 -21.26
CA GLY A 98 -16.49 -5.40 -20.55
C GLY A 98 -15.05 -5.87 -20.42
N LEU A 99 -14.04 -4.99 -20.65
CA LEU A 99 -12.62 -5.31 -20.65
C LEU A 99 -11.92 -4.62 -19.48
N GLN A 100 -10.89 -5.25 -18.93
CA GLN A 100 -10.02 -4.60 -17.95
C GLN A 100 -9.31 -3.39 -18.59
N MET A 101 -8.86 -2.46 -17.74
CA MET A 101 -8.08 -1.31 -18.18
C MET A 101 -6.89 -1.78 -19.03
N GLU A 102 -6.79 -1.30 -20.26
CA GLU A 102 -5.87 -1.78 -21.30
C GLU A 102 -4.42 -1.95 -20.82
N PHE A 103 -3.90 -1.00 -20.04
CA PHE A 103 -2.52 -1.05 -19.54
C PHE A 103 -2.25 -2.22 -18.60
N SER A 104 -3.28 -2.82 -18.01
CA SER A 104 -3.12 -3.95 -17.08
C SER A 104 -2.52 -5.18 -17.75
N ASN A 105 -2.74 -5.35 -19.06
CA ASN A 105 -2.17 -6.46 -19.83
C ASN A 105 -0.63 -6.38 -19.95
N ASP A 106 -0.09 -5.18 -19.75
CA ASP A 106 1.34 -4.90 -19.87
C ASP A 106 2.06 -4.81 -18.53
N ILE A 107 1.35 -4.98 -17.41
CA ILE A 107 1.91 -5.00 -16.06
C ILE A 107 1.94 -6.42 -15.53
N VAL A 108 3.08 -6.82 -14.98
CA VAL A 108 3.21 -8.10 -14.28
C VAL A 108 3.21 -7.86 -12.79
N ILE A 109 2.23 -8.39 -12.08
CA ILE A 109 2.14 -8.33 -10.63
C ILE A 109 2.72 -9.60 -10.04
N ARG A 110 3.50 -9.47 -8.98
CA ARG A 110 4.10 -10.59 -8.23
C ARG A 110 3.56 -10.65 -6.80
N GLU A 111 3.73 -11.81 -6.18
CA GLU A 111 3.50 -11.95 -4.74
C GLU A 111 4.36 -10.93 -3.96
N GLY A 112 3.75 -10.23 -3.02
CA GLY A 112 4.40 -9.18 -2.23
C GLY A 112 4.45 -7.80 -2.88
N ASP A 113 3.86 -7.61 -4.07
CA ASP A 113 3.83 -6.31 -4.72
C ASP A 113 2.86 -5.33 -4.04
N LEU A 114 3.24 -4.05 -4.11
CA LEU A 114 2.48 -2.93 -3.60
C LEU A 114 2.18 -1.96 -4.73
N ILE A 115 0.88 -1.73 -4.96
CA ILE A 115 0.35 -0.81 -5.96
C ILE A 115 -0.08 0.46 -5.23
N THR A 116 0.46 1.61 -5.59
CA THR A 116 0.02 2.90 -5.05
C THR A 116 -0.89 3.61 -6.04
N LEU A 117 -1.99 4.16 -5.51
CA LEU A 117 -2.98 4.93 -6.24
C LEU A 117 -2.98 6.37 -5.71
N GLY A 118 -2.12 7.23 -6.24
CA GLY A 118 -2.07 8.63 -5.89
C GLY A 118 -3.19 9.41 -6.59
N GLY A 119 -3.90 10.29 -5.86
CA GLY A 119 -4.94 11.07 -6.53
C GLY A 119 -5.40 12.29 -5.74
N VAL A 120 -5.80 13.33 -6.45
CA VAL A 120 -6.43 14.52 -5.90
C VAL A 120 -7.73 14.14 -5.19
N LYS A 121 -8.16 14.96 -4.21
CA LYS A 121 -9.46 14.75 -3.54
C LYS A 121 -10.59 14.71 -4.57
N SER A 122 -11.53 13.81 -4.36
CA SER A 122 -12.74 13.63 -5.21
C SER A 122 -12.44 13.22 -6.67
N LYS A 123 -11.25 12.69 -6.97
CA LYS A 123 -10.88 12.16 -8.29
C LYS A 123 -10.88 10.63 -8.34
N GLY A 124 -11.89 10.00 -7.74
CA GLY A 124 -12.25 8.60 -7.99
C GLY A 124 -11.36 7.52 -7.33
N LYS A 125 -10.47 7.85 -6.37
CA LYS A 125 -9.67 6.83 -5.68
C LYS A 125 -10.52 5.71 -5.10
N THR A 126 -11.53 6.08 -4.30
CA THR A 126 -12.46 5.13 -3.69
C THR A 126 -13.19 4.28 -4.75
N THR A 127 -13.58 4.88 -5.89
CA THR A 127 -14.18 4.11 -6.99
C THR A 127 -13.22 3.07 -7.53
N VAL A 128 -11.96 3.43 -7.77
CA VAL A 128 -10.93 2.48 -8.24
C VAL A 128 -10.69 1.39 -7.21
N CYS A 129 -10.59 1.73 -5.92
CA CYS A 129 -10.42 0.75 -4.83
C CYS A 129 -11.60 -0.23 -4.75
N LEU A 130 -12.84 0.26 -4.82
CA LEU A 130 -14.03 -0.60 -4.82
C LEU A 130 -14.14 -1.48 -6.07
N ASN A 131 -13.65 -1.00 -7.22
CA ASN A 131 -13.60 -1.83 -8.42
C ASN A 131 -12.49 -2.89 -8.33
N PHE A 132 -11.34 -2.61 -7.72
CA PHE A 132 -10.36 -3.66 -7.39
C PHE A 132 -10.97 -4.71 -6.44
N LEU A 133 -11.74 -4.28 -5.43
CA LEU A 133 -12.44 -5.18 -4.53
C LEU A 133 -13.40 -6.09 -5.31
N ALA A 134 -14.23 -5.51 -6.16
CA ALA A 134 -15.26 -6.19 -6.94
C ALA A 134 -14.66 -7.20 -7.93
N GLU A 135 -13.64 -6.80 -8.69
CA GLU A 135 -13.01 -7.67 -9.69
C GLU A 135 -12.30 -8.88 -9.08
N ASN A 136 -11.89 -8.77 -7.81
CA ASN A 136 -11.17 -9.82 -7.10
C ASN A 136 -11.96 -10.45 -5.96
N ILE A 137 -13.28 -10.32 -5.97
CA ILE A 137 -14.16 -10.74 -4.87
C ILE A 137 -14.00 -12.23 -4.51
N ASP A 138 -13.74 -13.08 -5.49
CA ASP A 138 -13.58 -14.52 -5.29
C ASP A 138 -12.27 -14.91 -4.58
N LEU A 139 -11.34 -13.95 -4.42
CA LEU A 139 -10.10 -14.13 -3.66
C LEU A 139 -10.24 -13.68 -2.20
N ASN A 140 -11.44 -13.37 -1.74
CA ASN A 140 -11.74 -12.87 -0.39
C ASN A 140 -10.80 -11.73 0.02
N PRO A 141 -10.80 -10.59 -0.69
CA PRO A 141 -9.94 -9.45 -0.40
C PRO A 141 -10.30 -8.77 0.92
N VAL A 142 -9.37 -7.96 1.41
CA VAL A 142 -9.55 -7.17 2.64
C VAL A 142 -9.63 -5.70 2.26
N LEU A 143 -10.68 -5.02 2.68
CA LEU A 143 -10.87 -3.58 2.51
C LEU A 143 -10.61 -2.87 3.84
N MET A 144 -9.71 -1.91 3.83
CA MET A 144 -9.34 -1.10 5.00
C MET A 144 -9.61 0.38 4.71
N GLY A 145 -10.19 1.08 5.66
CA GLY A 145 -10.41 2.52 5.55
C GLY A 145 -11.44 3.03 6.54
N ASN A 146 -11.40 4.32 6.74
CA ASN A 146 -12.25 5.01 7.70
C ASN A 146 -13.54 5.59 7.10
N GLU A 147 -13.68 5.59 5.79
CA GLU A 147 -14.86 6.16 5.10
C GLU A 147 -16.00 5.15 4.92
N TYR A 148 -15.74 3.87 5.18
CA TYR A 148 -16.68 2.78 4.95
C TYR A 148 -17.58 2.47 6.14
N THR A 149 -17.20 2.97 7.32
CA THR A 149 -17.92 2.69 8.57
C THR A 149 -18.23 3.97 9.34
N THR A 150 -19.26 3.89 10.16
CA THR A 150 -19.65 4.93 11.14
C THR A 150 -19.68 4.28 12.52
N LEU A 151 -19.20 5.00 13.53
CA LEU A 151 -19.28 4.54 14.93
C LEU A 151 -20.66 4.94 15.48
N ILE A 152 -21.49 3.97 15.86
CA ILE A 152 -22.80 4.16 16.48
C ILE A 152 -22.82 3.32 17.77
N ASP A 153 -23.13 3.94 18.89
CA ASP A 153 -23.22 3.30 20.22
C ASP A 153 -21.99 2.45 20.60
N GLY A 154 -20.80 2.85 20.11
CA GLY A 154 -19.54 2.18 20.40
C GLY A 154 -19.19 1.03 19.43
N GLU A 155 -20.05 0.73 18.46
CA GLU A 155 -19.81 -0.27 17.44
C GLU A 155 -19.62 0.34 16.05
N TYR A 156 -18.73 -0.24 15.25
CA TYR A 156 -18.56 0.13 13.86
C TYR A 156 -19.64 -0.53 13.00
N VAL A 157 -20.43 0.28 12.32
CA VAL A 157 -21.44 -0.17 11.36
C VAL A 157 -21.09 0.35 9.95
N PRO A 158 -21.47 -0.35 8.87
CA PRO A 158 -21.26 0.15 7.52
C PRO A 158 -21.93 1.51 7.30
N SER A 159 -21.22 2.45 6.68
CA SER A 159 -21.80 3.77 6.41
C SER A 159 -22.88 3.69 5.33
N PRO A 160 -23.95 4.51 5.39
CA PRO A 160 -25.03 4.48 4.40
C PRO A 160 -24.52 4.65 2.97
N ARG A 161 -23.57 5.55 2.75
CA ARG A 161 -22.96 5.78 1.43
C ARG A 161 -22.23 4.55 0.90
N PHE A 162 -21.60 3.78 1.77
CA PHE A 162 -20.92 2.55 1.40
C PHE A 162 -21.94 1.47 0.99
N ILE A 163 -23.00 1.30 1.79
CA ILE A 163 -24.09 0.37 1.48
C ILE A 163 -24.76 0.72 0.14
N ASP A 164 -25.10 2.00 -0.08
CA ASP A 164 -25.69 2.45 -1.35
C ASP A 164 -24.81 2.10 -2.57
N ARG A 165 -23.50 2.15 -2.42
CA ARG A 165 -22.56 1.76 -3.47
C ARG A 165 -22.55 0.25 -3.68
N LEU A 166 -22.47 -0.54 -2.60
CA LEU A 166 -22.50 -2.00 -2.70
C LEU A 166 -23.82 -2.48 -3.33
N ASP A 167 -24.97 -1.91 -2.94
CA ASP A 167 -26.28 -2.23 -3.52
C ASP A 167 -26.31 -1.97 -5.03
N LYS A 168 -25.75 -0.85 -5.49
CA LYS A 168 -25.63 -0.59 -6.92
C LYS A 168 -24.72 -1.58 -7.62
N MET A 169 -23.60 -1.91 -6.99
CA MET A 169 -22.63 -2.86 -7.52
C MET A 169 -23.14 -4.31 -7.49
N SER A 170 -24.12 -4.64 -6.64
CA SER A 170 -24.75 -5.97 -6.57
C SER A 170 -25.43 -6.41 -7.88
N LYS A 171 -25.62 -5.49 -8.82
CA LYS A 171 -26.09 -5.81 -10.17
C LYS A 171 -25.07 -6.65 -10.98
N TRP A 172 -23.80 -6.63 -10.59
CA TRP A 172 -22.73 -7.35 -11.28
C TRP A 172 -21.70 -8.00 -10.35
N VAL A 173 -21.79 -7.78 -9.03
CA VAL A 173 -20.93 -8.40 -8.01
C VAL A 173 -21.79 -9.18 -7.05
N ASN A 174 -21.44 -10.43 -6.82
CA ASN A 174 -22.04 -11.21 -5.73
C ASN A 174 -21.17 -11.05 -4.47
N TRP A 175 -21.61 -10.19 -3.55
CA TRP A 175 -20.86 -9.84 -2.34
C TRP A 175 -20.90 -10.89 -1.25
N VAL A 176 -21.84 -11.81 -1.31
CA VAL A 176 -22.00 -12.90 -0.32
C VAL A 176 -21.82 -14.25 -1.00
N ASP A 177 -21.41 -15.25 -0.22
CA ASP A 177 -21.37 -16.62 -0.67
C ASP A 177 -22.76 -17.30 -0.60
N ASP A 178 -22.81 -18.59 -0.91
CA ASP A 178 -24.06 -19.38 -0.88
C ASP A 178 -24.62 -19.56 0.54
N GLU A 179 -23.78 -19.31 1.56
CA GLU A 179 -24.14 -19.38 2.98
C GLU A 179 -24.57 -18.00 3.54
N GLY A 180 -24.51 -16.97 2.70
CA GLY A 180 -24.85 -15.58 3.05
C GLY A 180 -23.72 -14.84 3.79
N MET A 181 -22.49 -15.35 3.78
CA MET A 181 -21.33 -14.70 4.39
C MET A 181 -20.66 -13.76 3.41
N ASP A 182 -20.12 -12.65 3.92
CA ASP A 182 -19.40 -11.67 3.12
C ASP A 182 -18.16 -12.30 2.45
N LYS A 183 -18.03 -12.11 1.14
CA LYS A 183 -16.86 -12.52 0.35
C LYS A 183 -15.66 -11.59 0.49
N PHE A 184 -15.69 -10.62 1.35
CA PHE A 184 -14.57 -9.75 1.67
C PHE A 184 -14.58 -9.41 3.16
N THR A 185 -13.43 -8.95 3.66
CA THR A 185 -13.33 -8.49 5.05
C THR A 185 -13.22 -6.98 5.06
N LEU A 186 -14.09 -6.30 5.83
CA LEU A 186 -14.01 -4.86 6.07
C LEU A 186 -13.36 -4.60 7.43
N LEU A 187 -12.26 -3.85 7.43
CA LEU A 187 -11.55 -3.43 8.64
C LEU A 187 -11.61 -1.91 8.78
N PRO A 188 -12.24 -1.36 9.83
CA PRO A 188 -12.37 0.08 10.07
C PRO A 188 -11.09 0.70 10.62
N ILE A 189 -9.98 0.57 9.89
CA ILE A 189 -8.63 0.98 10.30
C ILE A 189 -8.41 2.44 9.92
N ARG A 190 -7.70 3.20 10.79
CA ARG A 190 -7.33 4.61 10.56
C ARG A 190 -5.83 4.86 10.66
N GLU A 191 -5.10 4.00 11.35
CA GLU A 191 -3.67 4.07 11.63
C GLU A 191 -3.09 2.66 11.75
N ASP A 192 -1.78 2.54 11.88
CA ASP A 192 -1.07 1.27 12.09
C ASP A 192 -1.42 0.18 11.05
N TYR A 193 -1.64 0.59 9.82
CA TYR A 193 -2.13 -0.28 8.72
C TYR A 193 -1.32 -1.56 8.58
N ALA A 194 0.00 -1.51 8.81
CA ALA A 194 0.88 -2.67 8.68
C ALA A 194 0.54 -3.80 9.69
N GLU A 195 0.03 -3.45 10.87
CA GLU A 195 -0.34 -4.42 11.90
C GLU A 195 -1.62 -5.21 11.52
N HIS A 196 -2.42 -4.64 10.62
CA HIS A 196 -3.70 -5.17 10.19
C HIS A 196 -3.66 -5.86 8.81
N ILE A 197 -2.49 -5.93 8.18
CA ILE A 197 -2.34 -6.63 6.91
C ILE A 197 -2.65 -8.13 7.09
N VAL A 198 -3.58 -8.60 6.29
CA VAL A 198 -3.90 -10.03 6.24
C VAL A 198 -2.97 -10.70 5.22
N LYS A 199 -2.08 -11.55 5.71
CA LYS A 199 -1.08 -12.26 4.89
C LYS A 199 -1.75 -13.07 3.79
N ASN A 200 -1.10 -13.11 2.63
CA ASN A 200 -1.51 -13.92 1.47
C ASN A 200 -2.89 -13.53 0.88
N LYS A 201 -3.38 -12.33 1.19
CA LYS A 201 -4.62 -11.77 0.67
C LYS A 201 -4.33 -10.53 -0.18
N ILE A 202 -5.34 -10.09 -0.92
CA ILE A 202 -5.36 -8.76 -1.52
C ILE A 202 -5.82 -7.80 -0.43
N ASN A 203 -4.95 -6.84 -0.05
CA ASN A 203 -5.25 -5.82 0.95
C ASN A 203 -5.46 -4.49 0.23
N ILE A 204 -6.64 -3.89 0.35
CA ILE A 204 -7.00 -2.61 -0.26
C ILE A 204 -7.13 -1.59 0.85
N ILE A 205 -6.29 -0.55 0.82
CA ILE A 205 -6.25 0.51 1.84
C ILE A 205 -6.71 1.81 1.20
N ASP A 206 -7.92 2.25 1.53
CA ASP A 206 -8.50 3.49 1.00
C ASP A 206 -8.88 4.42 2.17
N TRP A 207 -8.08 5.34 2.48
CA TRP A 207 -6.76 5.80 2.06
C TRP A 207 -5.86 6.02 3.29
N ILE A 208 -4.54 5.99 3.11
CA ILE A 208 -3.63 6.30 4.21
C ILE A 208 -3.67 7.81 4.47
N ASN A 209 -4.06 8.15 5.70
CA ASN A 209 -4.04 9.51 6.23
C ASN A 209 -2.82 9.67 7.13
N LEU A 210 -1.86 10.47 6.72
CA LEU A 210 -0.74 10.88 7.54
C LEU A 210 -0.88 12.36 7.87
N GLU A 211 -0.60 12.72 9.11
CA GLU A 211 -0.50 14.11 9.52
C GLU A 211 0.65 14.81 8.79
N ALA A 212 0.58 16.14 8.67
CA ALA A 212 1.53 16.91 7.86
C ALA A 212 3.00 16.73 8.29
N ASN A 213 3.24 16.51 9.58
CA ASN A 213 4.56 16.24 10.17
C ASN A 213 5.06 14.81 9.95
N GLN A 214 4.18 13.87 9.54
CA GLN A 214 4.48 12.45 9.30
C GLN A 214 4.62 12.11 7.82
N LEU A 215 4.55 13.09 6.91
CA LEU A 215 4.65 12.83 5.47
C LEU A 215 5.97 12.19 5.04
N TYR A 216 7.04 12.39 5.80
CA TYR A 216 8.32 11.73 5.57
C TYR A 216 8.31 10.25 5.97
N ASP A 217 7.37 9.85 6.82
CA ASP A 217 7.25 8.47 7.31
C ASP A 217 6.48 7.58 6.32
N ILE A 218 5.87 8.15 5.27
CA ILE A 218 5.09 7.36 4.28
C ILE A 218 5.90 6.21 3.68
N GLY A 219 7.18 6.44 3.39
CA GLY A 219 8.05 5.39 2.89
C GLY A 219 8.17 4.22 3.86
N LYS A 220 8.32 4.53 5.18
CA LYS A 220 8.37 3.52 6.23
C LYS A 220 7.04 2.77 6.37
N VAL A 221 5.92 3.48 6.32
CA VAL A 221 4.58 2.85 6.38
C VAL A 221 4.39 1.88 5.20
N LEU A 222 4.76 2.27 3.98
CA LEU A 222 4.67 1.40 2.80
C LEU A 222 5.62 0.20 2.89
N GLU A 223 6.85 0.39 3.40
CA GLU A 223 7.81 -0.68 3.66
C GLU A 223 7.25 -1.69 4.67
N ASP A 224 6.69 -1.21 5.78
CA ASP A 224 6.12 -2.05 6.84
C ASP A 224 4.90 -2.82 6.34
N ILE A 225 4.00 -2.19 5.56
CA ILE A 225 2.89 -2.87 4.87
C ILE A 225 3.44 -3.98 3.97
N LYS A 226 4.40 -3.66 3.12
CA LYS A 226 4.99 -4.61 2.16
C LYS A 226 5.63 -5.81 2.86
N ALA A 227 6.30 -5.59 3.99
CA ALA A 227 6.91 -6.65 4.79
C ALA A 227 5.90 -7.67 5.37
N GLN A 228 4.62 -7.27 5.51
CA GLN A 228 3.57 -8.14 6.06
C GLN A 228 2.78 -8.92 5.01
N LEU A 229 2.86 -8.57 3.71
CA LEU A 229 2.02 -9.14 2.65
C LEU A 229 2.16 -10.65 2.47
N GLY A 230 3.34 -11.19 2.72
CA GLY A 230 3.62 -12.59 2.42
C GLY A 230 3.49 -12.85 0.91
N ARG A 231 2.54 -13.70 0.51
CA ARG A 231 2.20 -14.01 -0.89
C ARG A 231 1.07 -13.12 -1.44
N GLY A 232 0.49 -12.26 -0.61
CA GLY A 232 -0.55 -11.33 -1.00
C GLY A 232 0.00 -10.11 -1.71
N VAL A 233 -0.89 -9.19 -2.06
CA VAL A 233 -0.58 -7.89 -2.65
C VAL A 233 -1.32 -6.78 -1.91
N ALA A 234 -0.86 -5.54 -2.03
CA ALA A 234 -1.57 -4.38 -1.50
C ALA A 234 -1.88 -3.37 -2.59
N ILE A 235 -3.09 -2.78 -2.52
CA ILE A 235 -3.49 -1.58 -3.25
C ILE A 235 -3.67 -0.47 -2.22
N VAL A 236 -2.87 0.60 -2.32
CA VAL A 236 -2.83 1.68 -1.33
C VAL A 236 -3.18 3.00 -1.97
N ALA A 237 -4.33 3.56 -1.60
CA ALA A 237 -4.72 4.89 -2.03
C ALA A 237 -4.01 5.97 -1.19
N LEU A 238 -3.49 6.98 -1.87
CA LEU A 238 -2.77 8.10 -1.27
C LEU A 238 -3.32 9.43 -1.80
N GLN A 239 -3.29 10.45 -0.97
CA GLN A 239 -3.61 11.80 -1.42
C GLN A 239 -2.49 12.39 -2.26
N LYS A 240 -2.87 13.22 -3.22
CA LYS A 240 -2.01 14.02 -4.09
C LYS A 240 -2.41 15.50 -3.98
N GLY A 241 -1.45 16.42 -3.98
CA GLY A 241 -1.73 17.83 -4.15
C GLY A 241 -2.11 18.13 -5.60
N GLU A 242 -2.96 19.14 -5.83
CA GLU A 242 -3.44 19.48 -7.18
C GLU A 242 -2.32 19.78 -8.17
N LEU A 243 -1.27 20.46 -7.75
CA LEU A 243 -0.11 20.82 -8.56
C LEU A 243 1.07 19.85 -8.42
N SER A 244 0.93 18.79 -7.65
CA SER A 244 2.00 17.82 -7.45
C SER A 244 2.10 16.83 -8.62
N GLU A 245 3.31 16.46 -9.00
CA GLU A 245 3.56 15.44 -10.03
C GLU A 245 3.48 14.00 -9.50
N GLY A 246 3.28 13.81 -8.19
CA GLY A 246 3.18 12.50 -7.54
C GLY A 246 2.26 12.53 -6.32
N ALA A 247 2.03 11.38 -5.72
CA ALA A 247 1.34 11.25 -4.45
C ALA A 247 2.09 12.02 -3.33
N ARG A 248 1.40 12.33 -2.22
CA ARG A 248 2.06 12.89 -1.04
C ARG A 248 3.16 11.96 -0.58
N GLY A 249 4.35 12.50 -0.31
CA GLY A 249 5.57 11.72 -0.06
C GLY A 249 6.48 11.58 -1.28
N GLY A 250 6.01 11.90 -2.49
CA GLY A 250 6.83 12.04 -3.70
C GLY A 250 7.75 10.85 -3.97
N GLN A 251 9.08 11.06 -3.91
CA GLN A 251 10.07 10.02 -4.15
C GLN A 251 9.95 8.84 -3.19
N PHE A 252 9.63 9.07 -1.91
CA PHE A 252 9.49 7.99 -0.91
C PHE A 252 8.37 7.00 -1.26
N VAL A 253 7.27 7.47 -1.83
CA VAL A 253 6.19 6.58 -2.31
C VAL A 253 6.68 5.75 -3.49
N ARG A 254 7.38 6.38 -4.43
CA ARG A 254 7.89 5.72 -5.64
C ARG A 254 8.91 4.63 -5.32
N ASP A 255 9.76 4.85 -4.32
CA ASP A 255 10.81 3.89 -3.94
C ASP A 255 10.25 2.56 -3.43
N PHE A 256 9.07 2.58 -2.80
CA PHE A 256 8.43 1.39 -2.24
C PHE A 256 7.31 0.81 -3.12
N SER A 257 6.82 1.56 -4.11
CA SER A 257 5.78 1.09 -5.03
C SER A 257 6.35 0.14 -6.09
N ASP A 258 5.66 -0.95 -6.35
CA ASP A 258 5.96 -1.82 -7.50
C ASP A 258 5.19 -1.33 -8.74
N VAL A 259 3.99 -0.78 -8.53
CA VAL A 259 3.21 -0.05 -9.54
C VAL A 259 2.72 1.26 -8.95
N GLU A 260 2.93 2.37 -9.67
CA GLU A 260 2.43 3.70 -9.29
C GLU A 260 1.44 4.20 -10.34
N LEU A 261 0.20 4.42 -9.90
CA LEU A 261 -0.88 5.00 -10.69
C LEU A 261 -1.25 6.36 -10.13
N LEU A 262 -1.42 7.36 -10.99
CA LEU A 262 -1.85 8.69 -10.56
C LEU A 262 -3.19 9.07 -11.19
N LEU A 263 -4.09 9.61 -10.37
CA LEU A 263 -5.39 10.13 -10.76
C LEU A 263 -5.41 11.66 -10.69
N ASP A 264 -5.82 12.27 -11.79
CA ASP A 264 -5.99 13.71 -11.94
C ASP A 264 -7.33 14.05 -12.61
N GLY A 265 -7.73 15.32 -12.60
CA GLY A 265 -8.87 15.77 -13.39
C GLY A 265 -8.48 15.91 -14.86
N PHE A 266 -9.38 15.51 -15.76
CA PHE A 266 -9.19 15.64 -17.20
C PHE A 266 -9.19 17.11 -17.63
N SER A 267 -10.16 17.88 -17.18
CA SER A 267 -10.24 19.32 -17.41
C SER A 267 -11.13 19.98 -16.37
N ASP A 268 -11.12 21.33 -16.33
CA ASP A 268 -11.91 22.10 -15.38
C ASP A 268 -13.43 21.99 -15.63
N ASN A 269 -13.81 21.62 -16.85
CA ASN A 269 -15.21 21.51 -17.31
C ASN A 269 -15.64 20.06 -17.58
N SER A 270 -14.92 19.08 -17.06
CA SER A 270 -15.23 17.66 -17.25
C SER A 270 -15.05 16.89 -15.94
N ASP A 271 -15.98 15.99 -15.67
CA ASP A 271 -15.88 15.04 -14.57
C ASP A 271 -15.01 13.82 -14.91
N ASP A 272 -14.50 13.74 -16.15
CA ASP A 272 -13.56 12.69 -16.54
C ASP A 272 -12.30 12.73 -15.69
N ILE A 273 -11.75 11.58 -15.47
CA ILE A 273 -10.53 11.36 -14.69
C ILE A 273 -9.39 10.96 -15.63
N LEU A 274 -8.22 11.51 -15.39
CA LEU A 274 -6.98 11.03 -15.98
C LEU A 274 -6.36 9.97 -15.05
N LEU A 275 -5.92 8.87 -15.62
CA LEU A 275 -5.08 7.88 -14.98
C LEU A 275 -3.75 7.81 -15.72
N THR A 276 -2.65 8.09 -15.02
CA THR A 276 -1.30 7.99 -15.57
C THR A 276 -0.53 6.86 -14.90
N VAL A 277 0.07 5.97 -15.71
CA VAL A 277 0.99 4.93 -15.21
C VAL A 277 2.36 5.57 -14.98
N LYS A 278 2.71 5.86 -13.73
CA LYS A 278 3.97 6.52 -13.38
C LYS A 278 5.12 5.54 -13.15
N GLY A 279 4.81 4.38 -12.61
CA GLY A 279 5.78 3.34 -12.29
C GLY A 279 5.23 1.95 -12.51
N ALA A 280 6.08 1.04 -12.99
CA ALA A 280 5.85 -0.40 -13.00
C ALA A 280 7.21 -1.09 -13.02
N LYS A 281 7.52 -1.87 -11.99
CA LYS A 281 8.80 -2.59 -11.88
C LYS A 281 8.93 -3.66 -12.93
N GLU A 282 7.86 -4.40 -13.18
CA GLU A 282 7.83 -5.45 -14.21
C GLU A 282 6.71 -5.15 -15.21
N LYS A 283 7.09 -5.07 -16.49
CA LYS A 283 6.18 -4.74 -17.59
C LYS A 283 6.62 -5.40 -18.88
N THR A 284 5.66 -5.69 -19.76
CA THR A 284 5.88 -6.37 -21.05
C THR A 284 5.94 -5.37 -22.21
N ALA A 285 5.47 -4.13 -22.01
CA ALA A 285 5.48 -3.09 -23.03
C ALA A 285 5.87 -1.72 -22.44
N PRO A 286 6.21 -0.71 -23.25
CA PRO A 286 6.53 0.65 -22.80
C PRO A 286 5.24 1.40 -22.40
N ILE A 287 4.81 1.25 -21.15
CA ILE A 287 3.58 1.85 -20.59
C ILE A 287 3.83 3.05 -19.69
N LEU A 288 5.09 3.27 -19.26
CA LEU A 288 5.39 4.36 -18.33
C LEU A 288 5.11 5.72 -18.99
N GLY A 289 4.38 6.57 -18.26
CA GLY A 289 3.95 7.89 -18.74
C GLY A 289 2.70 7.85 -19.63
N LYS A 290 2.23 6.68 -20.08
CA LYS A 290 0.93 6.61 -20.76
C LYS A 290 -0.17 7.12 -19.84
N THR A 291 -1.08 7.88 -20.42
CA THR A 291 -2.20 8.47 -19.73
C THR A 291 -3.50 8.02 -20.37
N TYR A 292 -4.48 7.73 -19.54
CA TYR A 292 -5.81 7.29 -19.95
C TYR A 292 -6.85 8.23 -19.37
N ALA A 293 -7.96 8.39 -20.06
CA ALA A 293 -9.12 9.12 -19.56
C ALA A 293 -10.28 8.14 -19.39
N TYR A 294 -11.11 8.37 -18.39
CA TYR A 294 -12.33 7.61 -18.15
C TYR A 294 -13.36 8.45 -17.39
N SER A 295 -14.61 8.04 -17.45
CA SER A 295 -15.70 8.64 -16.70
C SER A 295 -16.12 7.73 -15.55
N ILE A 296 -16.60 8.32 -14.46
CA ILE A 296 -17.20 7.61 -13.35
C ILE A 296 -18.71 7.90 -13.35
N VAL A 297 -19.50 6.85 -13.39
CA VAL A 297 -20.95 6.94 -13.45
C VAL A 297 -21.61 6.10 -12.34
N ASP A 298 -22.96 6.10 -12.31
CA ASP A 298 -23.76 5.32 -11.37
C ASP A 298 -23.38 5.58 -9.91
N SER A 299 -23.32 6.87 -9.53
CA SER A 299 -22.97 7.35 -8.18
C SER A 299 -21.58 6.88 -7.67
N GLY A 300 -20.63 6.79 -8.57
CA GLY A 300 -19.25 6.48 -8.19
C GLY A 300 -18.92 4.98 -8.16
N THR A 301 -19.70 4.15 -8.85
CA THR A 301 -19.51 2.69 -8.82
C THR A 301 -18.94 2.12 -10.12
N LYS A 302 -19.23 2.73 -11.27
CA LYS A 302 -18.80 2.23 -12.57
C LYS A 302 -17.77 3.12 -13.23
N ILE A 303 -16.74 2.50 -13.79
CA ILE A 303 -15.75 3.12 -14.67
C ILE A 303 -16.17 2.80 -16.10
N VAL A 304 -16.31 3.83 -16.94
CA VAL A 304 -16.72 3.69 -18.33
C VAL A 304 -15.87 4.58 -19.23
N ASN A 305 -15.94 4.34 -20.54
CA ASN A 305 -15.26 5.16 -21.54
C ASN A 305 -13.73 5.25 -21.31
N PHE A 306 -13.13 4.15 -20.91
CA PHE A 306 -11.67 4.07 -20.70
C PHE A 306 -10.95 4.09 -22.05
N ARG A 307 -10.08 5.09 -22.23
CA ARG A 307 -9.37 5.32 -23.50
C ARG A 307 -8.00 5.95 -23.26
N GLN A 308 -7.04 5.60 -24.08
CA GLN A 308 -5.73 6.26 -24.04
C GLN A 308 -5.84 7.70 -24.58
N VAL A 309 -5.16 8.63 -23.90
CA VAL A 309 -5.08 10.03 -24.31
C VAL A 309 -3.64 10.51 -24.36
N ILE A 310 -3.38 11.45 -25.25
CA ILE A 310 -2.09 12.13 -25.39
C ILE A 310 -2.23 13.63 -25.13
N LYS A 311 -1.16 14.28 -24.72
CA LYS A 311 -1.14 15.75 -24.66
C LYS A 311 -1.46 16.32 -26.02
N CYS A 312 -2.34 17.30 -26.07
CA CYS A 312 -2.70 17.97 -27.33
C CYS A 312 -1.44 18.46 -28.04
N PRO A 313 -1.19 18.08 -29.31
CA PRO A 313 0.01 18.43 -30.04
C PRO A 313 0.12 19.93 -30.33
N GLU A 314 -1.01 20.68 -30.34
CA GLU A 314 -1.03 22.09 -30.63
C GLU A 314 -0.69 22.96 -29.41
N CYS A 315 -1.21 22.61 -28.23
CA CYS A 315 -0.98 23.39 -27.00
C CYS A 315 -0.08 22.69 -25.99
N TYR A 316 0.39 21.47 -26.29
CA TYR A 316 1.28 20.68 -25.43
C TYR A 316 0.73 20.48 -24.01
N GLY A 317 -0.59 20.33 -23.89
CA GLY A 317 -1.28 20.18 -22.61
C GLY A 317 -1.58 21.50 -21.90
N LYS A 318 -1.21 22.67 -22.46
CA LYS A 318 -1.38 23.97 -21.80
C LYS A 318 -2.81 24.53 -21.85
N LYS A 319 -3.72 23.87 -22.55
CA LYS A 319 -5.12 24.30 -22.76
C LYS A 319 -5.30 25.55 -23.62
N TYR A 320 -4.28 26.41 -23.72
CA TYR A 320 -4.26 27.65 -24.47
C TYR A 320 -3.10 27.66 -25.47
N LYS A 321 -3.31 28.35 -26.62
CA LYS A 321 -2.31 28.63 -27.64
C LYS A 321 -2.35 30.12 -27.92
N ASN A 322 -1.22 30.84 -27.78
CA ASN A 322 -1.12 32.27 -27.98
C ASN A 322 -2.17 33.12 -27.20
N GLY A 323 -2.45 32.72 -25.95
CA GLY A 323 -3.41 33.40 -25.09
C GLY A 323 -4.89 33.10 -25.38
N GLN A 324 -5.18 32.37 -26.46
CA GLN A 324 -6.54 31.96 -26.84
C GLN A 324 -6.77 30.47 -26.45
N PRO A 325 -8.02 30.09 -26.16
CA PRO A 325 -8.38 28.69 -25.98
C PRO A 325 -7.91 27.84 -27.17
N CYS A 326 -7.32 26.68 -26.88
CA CYS A 326 -6.91 25.77 -27.95
C CYS A 326 -8.12 25.08 -28.56
N ASP A 327 -8.43 25.35 -29.81
CA ASP A 327 -9.58 24.79 -30.56
C ASP A 327 -9.42 23.26 -30.73
N THR A 328 -8.20 22.80 -30.96
CA THR A 328 -7.88 21.41 -31.23
C THR A 328 -8.28 20.47 -30.07
N CYS A 329 -8.06 20.88 -28.81
CA CYS A 329 -8.44 20.11 -27.64
C CYS A 329 -9.61 20.72 -26.85
N ARG A 330 -10.20 21.80 -27.31
CA ARG A 330 -11.31 22.51 -26.67
C ARG A 330 -11.04 22.78 -25.18
N LYS A 331 -9.85 23.30 -24.86
CA LYS A 331 -9.36 23.60 -23.52
C LYS A 331 -9.13 22.37 -22.60
N THR A 332 -9.19 21.15 -23.08
CA THR A 332 -8.90 20.01 -22.22
C THR A 332 -7.40 19.81 -21.99
N GLY A 333 -6.57 20.17 -22.96
CA GLY A 333 -5.13 19.89 -23.00
C GLY A 333 -4.82 18.47 -23.52
N TRP A 334 -5.84 17.66 -23.79
CA TRP A 334 -5.71 16.26 -24.17
C TRP A 334 -6.45 15.94 -25.46
N LYS A 335 -6.03 14.90 -26.14
CA LYS A 335 -6.72 14.28 -27.29
C LYS A 335 -6.71 12.76 -27.12
N ASP A 336 -7.72 12.13 -27.67
CA ASP A 336 -7.74 10.67 -27.77
C ASP A 336 -6.57 10.21 -28.63
N ASN A 337 -5.90 9.14 -28.19
CA ASN A 337 -4.84 8.51 -28.98
C ASN A 337 -5.48 7.52 -29.94
N GLU A 338 -6.01 8.05 -31.06
CA GLU A 338 -6.54 7.21 -32.12
C GLU A 338 -5.39 6.41 -32.73
N PRO A 339 -5.49 5.07 -32.84
CA PRO A 339 -4.51 4.30 -33.60
C PRO A 339 -4.59 4.74 -35.05
N PHE A 340 -3.42 5.02 -35.65
CA PHE A 340 -3.29 5.30 -37.08
C PHE A 340 -3.66 4.07 -37.90
#